data_3f88b4f65f00e4bd4843496b50beab8f
#
_entry.id   3f88b4f65f00e4bd4843496b50beab8f
#
_cell.length_a   1.000
_cell.length_b   1.000
_cell.length_c   1.000
_cell.angle_alpha   90.00
_cell.angle_beta   90.00
_cell.angle_gamma   90.00
#
_symmetry.space_group_name_H-M   'P 1'
#
loop_
_entity.id
_entity.type
_entity.pdbx_description
1 polymer ?
#
loop_
_entity_poly.entity_id
_entity_poly.type
_entity_poly.pdbx_seq_one_letter_code
_entity_poly.pdbx_strand_id
1 'polypeptide(L)'
;MTVFTQTSKQKKPAARAVQSVPIHTVSLCSPIEMMGVLMPFAHNGEIYGEGEPADYLYKVVSGAIRTYKMLNDGRRQVGSFYLPGDIFGLEVGGEHTFSAEAAADSRVLVIRRSAIIALAGRDKEVARQLWMMAAVELQRAQYHIMLLVKTAQKRVIGFLLEMAARTPGASEVDLPMSRQDIADYLGLTIETVSRMVTQLENSGAIALATSRRIVLRKRGALNRMNV
;
A
#
# COMPACT_ATOMS: atom_id res chain seq x y z
N MET A 1 -15.35 -64.76 -12.62
CA MET A 1 -15.54 -63.67 -11.63
C MET A 1 -14.53 -62.56 -11.98
N THR A 2 -15.00 -61.56 -12.71
CA THR A 2 -14.15 -60.48 -13.22
C THR A 2 -14.49 -59.22 -12.43
N VAL A 3 -13.52 -58.72 -11.64
CA VAL A 3 -13.71 -57.51 -10.82
C VAL A 3 -13.31 -56.29 -11.65
N PHE A 4 -14.28 -55.44 -11.97
CA PHE A 4 -14.04 -54.12 -12.60
C PHE A 4 -13.63 -53.10 -11.54
N THR A 5 -12.40 -52.62 -11.63
CA THR A 5 -11.90 -51.50 -10.85
C THR A 5 -12.25 -50.19 -11.58
N GLN A 6 -13.26 -49.45 -11.07
CA GLN A 6 -13.54 -48.10 -11.54
C GLN A 6 -12.55 -47.13 -10.91
N THR A 7 -11.65 -46.55 -11.73
CA THR A 7 -10.80 -45.45 -11.35
C THR A 7 -11.59 -44.13 -11.46
N SER A 8 -11.99 -43.60 -10.32
CA SER A 8 -12.60 -42.28 -10.21
C SER A 8 -11.57 -41.19 -10.49
N LYS A 9 -11.67 -40.49 -11.63
CA LYS A 9 -10.91 -39.27 -11.89
C LYS A 9 -11.44 -38.13 -11.01
N GLN A 10 -10.75 -37.85 -9.91
CA GLN A 10 -10.98 -36.64 -9.13
C GLN A 10 -10.64 -35.41 -9.97
N LYS A 11 -11.68 -34.65 -10.32
CA LYS A 11 -11.58 -33.36 -10.99
C LYS A 11 -10.97 -32.35 -10.00
N LYS A 12 -9.72 -31.88 -10.25
CA LYS A 12 -9.09 -30.79 -9.50
C LYS A 12 -10.04 -29.57 -9.50
N PRO A 13 -10.33 -28.96 -8.34
CA PRO A 13 -11.13 -27.74 -8.31
C PRO A 13 -10.33 -26.64 -9.03
N ALA A 14 -11.00 -25.97 -9.98
CA ALA A 14 -10.45 -24.80 -10.65
C ALA A 14 -10.08 -23.75 -9.60
N ALA A 15 -8.85 -23.26 -9.61
CA ALA A 15 -8.39 -22.19 -8.76
C ALA A 15 -9.30 -20.97 -8.99
N ARG A 16 -10.14 -20.69 -8.01
CA ARG A 16 -10.99 -19.50 -7.98
C ARG A 16 -10.05 -18.29 -7.97
N ALA A 17 -10.07 -17.51 -9.03
CA ALA A 17 -9.31 -16.26 -9.09
C ALA A 17 -9.63 -15.45 -7.81
N VAL A 18 -8.61 -15.17 -7.02
CA VAL A 18 -8.74 -14.28 -5.86
C VAL A 18 -9.13 -12.93 -6.43
N GLN A 19 -10.42 -12.61 -6.36
CA GLN A 19 -10.90 -11.27 -6.65
C GLN A 19 -10.22 -10.35 -5.66
N SER A 20 -9.42 -9.41 -6.15
CA SER A 20 -8.83 -8.35 -5.34
C SER A 20 -9.99 -7.57 -4.70
N VAL A 21 -10.24 -7.85 -3.43
CA VAL A 21 -11.16 -7.03 -2.63
C VAL A 21 -10.55 -5.63 -2.62
N PRO A 22 -11.27 -4.59 -3.03
CA PRO A 22 -10.75 -3.24 -2.97
C PRO A 22 -10.38 -2.93 -1.52
N ILE A 23 -9.12 -2.53 -1.30
CA ILE A 23 -8.64 -2.10 0.02
C ILE A 23 -9.35 -0.78 0.32
N HIS A 24 -10.47 -0.85 1.01
CA HIS A 24 -11.23 0.34 1.41
C HIS A 24 -10.42 1.12 2.43
N THR A 25 -10.29 2.42 2.19
CA THR A 25 -9.79 3.36 3.20
C THR A 25 -10.72 3.34 4.40
N VAL A 26 -10.21 2.98 5.57
CA VAL A 26 -10.98 3.05 6.81
C VAL A 26 -11.03 4.51 7.24
N SER A 27 -12.22 5.11 7.20
CA SER A 27 -12.40 6.47 7.71
C SER A 27 -12.38 6.44 9.24
N LEU A 28 -11.60 7.33 9.85
CA LEU A 28 -11.70 7.59 11.29
C LEU A 28 -13.06 8.21 11.61
N CYS A 29 -13.62 7.88 12.78
CA CYS A 29 -14.76 8.62 13.28
C CYS A 29 -14.33 10.01 13.77
N SER A 30 -15.24 10.97 13.69
CA SER A 30 -15.02 12.36 14.11
C SER A 30 -14.37 12.51 15.49
N PRO A 31 -14.70 11.71 16.53
CA PRO A 31 -14.05 11.82 17.83
C PRO A 31 -12.54 11.62 17.82
N ILE A 32 -12.03 10.67 17.01
CA ILE A 32 -10.59 10.43 16.90
C ILE A 32 -9.91 11.58 16.14
N GLU A 33 -10.53 12.07 15.07
CA GLU A 33 -10.00 13.19 14.29
C GLU A 33 -9.89 14.48 15.08
N MET A 34 -10.89 14.74 15.96
CA MET A 34 -10.90 15.93 16.84
C MET A 34 -9.78 15.93 17.88
N MET A 35 -9.13 14.80 18.15
CA MET A 35 -8.01 14.70 19.10
C MET A 35 -6.65 14.95 18.44
N GLY A 36 -6.60 15.10 17.13
CA GLY A 36 -5.37 15.23 16.36
C GLY A 36 -4.96 16.68 16.13
N VAL A 37 -3.66 16.89 15.92
CA VAL A 37 -3.07 18.14 15.46
C VAL A 37 -2.63 17.98 14.01
N LEU A 38 -3.08 18.90 13.16
CA LEU A 38 -2.72 18.90 11.74
C LEU A 38 -1.35 19.53 11.55
N MET A 39 -0.40 18.77 11.01
CA MET A 39 0.98 19.18 10.77
C MET A 39 1.34 19.13 9.28
N PRO A 40 2.02 20.15 8.74
CA PRO A 40 2.57 20.12 7.39
C PRO A 40 3.95 19.45 7.38
N PHE A 41 4.23 18.68 6.33
CA PHE A 41 5.54 18.09 6.04
C PHE A 41 5.89 18.37 4.58
N ALA A 42 7.03 18.99 4.35
CA ALA A 42 7.56 19.20 3.00
C ALA A 42 8.03 17.87 2.39
N HIS A 43 8.12 17.79 1.08
CA HIS A 43 8.70 16.65 0.39
C HIS A 43 10.06 16.25 0.99
N ASN A 44 10.24 14.97 1.29
CA ASN A 44 11.35 14.37 2.04
C ASN A 44 11.48 14.83 3.51
N GLY A 45 10.48 15.53 4.06
CA GLY A 45 10.44 15.83 5.49
C GLY A 45 10.16 14.57 6.31
N GLU A 46 10.97 14.33 7.33
CA GLU A 46 10.82 13.23 8.27
C GLU A 46 9.62 13.46 9.19
N ILE A 47 8.87 12.39 9.46
CA ILE A 47 7.74 12.37 10.40
C ILE A 47 8.17 11.68 11.68
N TYR A 48 8.89 10.58 11.56
CA TYR A 48 9.57 9.86 12.65
C TYR A 48 10.67 8.96 12.09
N GLY A 49 11.69 8.70 12.91
CA GLY A 49 12.80 7.79 12.62
C GLY A 49 12.56 6.37 13.16
N GLU A 50 13.23 5.37 12.55
CA GLU A 50 13.32 4.01 13.10
C GLU A 50 13.94 4.04 14.50
N GLY A 51 13.33 3.34 15.48
CA GLY A 51 13.77 3.29 16.87
C GLY A 51 13.25 4.45 17.73
N GLU A 52 12.57 5.46 17.16
CA GLU A 52 11.94 6.52 17.95
C GLU A 52 10.67 6.02 18.67
N PRO A 53 10.28 6.68 19.79
CA PRO A 53 9.07 6.33 20.51
C PRO A 53 7.80 6.38 19.64
N ALA A 54 7.03 5.29 19.59
CA ALA A 54 5.79 5.19 18.84
C ALA A 54 4.59 5.73 19.63
N ASP A 55 4.66 7.01 20.01
CA ASP A 55 3.67 7.67 20.85
C ASP A 55 2.43 8.17 20.10
N TYR A 56 2.48 8.17 18.75
CA TYR A 56 1.45 8.74 17.91
C TYR A 56 0.97 7.79 16.83
N LEU A 57 -0.27 8.00 16.41
CA LEU A 57 -0.83 7.52 15.15
C LEU A 57 -0.98 8.70 14.20
N TYR A 58 -0.90 8.42 12.92
CA TYR A 58 -0.85 9.42 11.88
C TYR A 58 -1.91 9.13 10.82
N LYS A 59 -2.68 10.16 10.40
CA LYS A 59 -3.61 10.08 9.26
C LYS A 59 -3.16 11.03 8.17
N VAL A 60 -3.00 10.54 6.96
CA VAL A 60 -2.73 11.38 5.79
C VAL A 60 -3.99 12.14 5.41
N VAL A 61 -3.92 13.48 5.42
CA VAL A 61 -5.01 14.36 4.99
C VAL A 61 -4.83 14.77 3.53
N SER A 62 -3.60 15.07 3.12
CA SER A 62 -3.23 15.34 1.74
C SER A 62 -1.77 14.98 1.49
N GLY A 63 -1.40 14.80 0.22
CA GLY A 63 -0.05 14.38 -0.17
C GLY A 63 0.13 12.87 -0.12
N ALA A 64 1.34 12.41 0.20
CA ALA A 64 1.67 10.99 0.32
C ALA A 64 2.85 10.79 1.27
N ILE A 65 2.81 9.70 2.03
CA ILE A 65 3.85 9.30 2.97
C ILE A 65 4.40 7.95 2.52
N ARG A 66 5.70 7.72 2.74
CA ARG A 66 6.34 6.42 2.62
C ARG A 66 6.96 6.03 3.95
N THR A 67 6.86 4.75 4.31
CA THR A 67 7.69 4.16 5.36
C THR A 67 8.81 3.38 4.70
N TYR A 68 10.00 3.42 5.30
CA TYR A 68 11.17 2.75 4.74
C TYR A 68 12.13 2.28 5.83
N LYS A 69 13.00 1.37 5.44
CA LYS A 69 14.11 0.89 6.26
C LYS A 69 15.40 0.93 5.45
N MET A 70 16.48 1.36 6.09
CA MET A 70 17.82 1.23 5.52
C MET A 70 18.35 -0.16 5.81
N LEU A 71 18.72 -0.90 4.76
CA LEU A 71 19.30 -2.22 4.88
C LEU A 71 20.79 -2.13 5.18
N ASN A 72 21.37 -3.19 5.74
CA ASN A 72 22.79 -3.24 6.12
C ASN A 72 23.76 -3.03 4.93
N ASP A 73 23.30 -3.27 3.71
CA ASP A 73 24.06 -3.04 2.48
C ASP A 73 23.89 -1.62 1.89
N GLY A 74 23.25 -0.72 2.63
CA GLY A 74 23.03 0.68 2.25
C GLY A 74 21.83 0.90 1.31
N ARG A 75 21.12 -0.15 0.87
CA ARG A 75 19.90 0.01 0.09
C ARG A 75 18.75 0.46 0.99
N ARG A 76 17.87 1.28 0.44
CA ARG A 76 16.59 1.63 1.06
C ARG A 76 15.51 0.65 0.58
N GLN A 77 14.75 0.09 1.51
CA GLN A 77 13.54 -0.67 1.21
C GLN A 77 12.32 0.12 1.67
N VAL A 78 11.46 0.50 0.74
CA VAL A 78 10.17 1.10 1.08
C VAL A 78 9.21 -0.01 1.50
N GLY A 79 8.61 0.14 2.68
CA GLY A 79 7.66 -0.83 3.24
C GLY A 79 6.24 -0.59 2.75
N SER A 80 5.80 0.67 2.79
CA SER A 80 4.44 1.08 2.39
C SER A 80 4.38 2.50 1.87
N PHE A 81 3.32 2.78 1.06
CA PHE A 81 2.89 4.12 0.72
C PHE A 81 1.52 4.39 1.33
N TYR A 82 1.39 5.54 1.98
CA TYR A 82 0.14 6.02 2.58
C TYR A 82 -0.37 7.23 1.82
N LEU A 83 -1.63 7.17 1.38
CA LEU A 83 -2.32 8.18 0.59
C LEU A 83 -3.41 8.85 1.43
N PRO A 84 -4.05 9.94 0.98
CA PRO A 84 -5.11 10.61 1.73
C PRO A 84 -6.18 9.64 2.24
N GLY A 85 -6.45 9.71 3.54
CA GLY A 85 -7.35 8.81 4.27
C GLY A 85 -6.66 7.62 4.93
N ASP A 86 -5.43 7.26 4.56
CA ASP A 86 -4.69 6.17 5.20
C ASP A 86 -4.17 6.58 6.56
N ILE A 87 -3.96 5.55 7.39
CA ILE A 87 -3.44 5.67 8.75
C ILE A 87 -2.17 4.84 8.85
N PHE A 88 -1.17 5.36 9.56
CA PHE A 88 0.11 4.70 9.78
C PHE A 88 0.64 4.95 11.19
N GLY A 89 1.76 4.31 11.54
CA GLY A 89 2.32 4.34 12.90
C GLY A 89 1.64 3.34 13.84
N LEU A 90 0.98 2.30 13.29
CA LEU A 90 0.41 1.18 14.06
C LEU A 90 1.53 0.23 14.48
N GLU A 91 2.13 0.48 15.63
CA GLU A 91 3.19 -0.36 16.17
C GLU A 91 2.68 -1.24 17.32
N VAL A 92 3.20 -2.47 17.44
CA VAL A 92 2.93 -3.35 18.58
C VAL A 92 3.77 -2.93 19.78
N GLY A 93 5.02 -2.54 19.51
CA GLY A 93 5.98 -2.09 20.50
C GLY A 93 5.86 -0.62 20.89
N GLY A 94 6.84 -0.16 21.66
CA GLY A 94 6.99 1.25 22.08
C GLY A 94 7.82 2.09 21.11
N GLU A 95 8.42 1.48 20.08
CA GLU A 95 9.30 2.14 19.11
C GLU A 95 8.85 1.86 17.68
N HIS A 96 9.16 2.77 16.77
CA HIS A 96 8.90 2.61 15.35
C HIS A 96 9.87 1.61 14.71
N THR A 97 9.32 0.65 13.95
CA THR A 97 10.12 -0.37 13.24
C THR A 97 10.61 0.09 11.87
N PHE A 98 10.06 1.17 11.33
CA PHE A 98 10.43 1.84 10.09
C PHE A 98 10.54 3.34 10.32
N SER A 99 11.33 4.03 9.50
CA SER A 99 11.24 5.49 9.39
C SER A 99 10.06 5.88 8.50
N ALA A 100 9.47 7.06 8.70
CA ALA A 100 8.43 7.63 7.87
C ALA A 100 8.80 9.03 7.40
N GLU A 101 8.60 9.30 6.10
CA GLU A 101 8.83 10.61 5.51
C GLU A 101 7.82 10.93 4.40
N ALA A 102 7.66 12.21 4.11
CA ALA A 102 6.75 12.69 3.09
C ALA A 102 7.28 12.40 1.67
N ALA A 103 6.57 11.59 0.89
CA ALA A 103 6.88 11.34 -0.52
C ALA A 103 6.47 12.50 -1.45
N ALA A 104 5.64 13.40 -0.96
CA ALA A 104 5.24 14.68 -1.56
C ALA A 104 4.89 15.65 -0.44
N ASP A 105 4.74 16.95 -0.74
CA ASP A 105 4.21 17.91 0.24
C ASP A 105 2.91 17.40 0.82
N SER A 106 2.87 17.23 2.14
CA SER A 106 1.82 16.48 2.82
C SER A 106 1.29 17.22 4.05
N ARG A 107 0.03 16.95 4.37
CA ARG A 107 -0.59 17.34 5.64
C ARG A 107 -1.02 16.08 6.36
N VAL A 108 -0.58 15.92 7.59
CA VAL A 108 -0.79 14.73 8.40
C VAL A 108 -1.45 15.12 9.71
N LEU A 109 -2.52 14.42 10.08
CA LEU A 109 -3.14 14.54 11.39
C LEU A 109 -2.38 13.63 12.35
N VAL A 110 -1.76 14.22 13.38
CA VAL A 110 -0.95 13.54 14.40
C VAL A 110 -1.81 13.36 15.66
N ILE A 111 -2.00 12.12 16.10
CA ILE A 111 -2.95 11.78 17.17
C ILE A 111 -2.21 10.97 18.23
N ARG A 112 -2.30 11.39 19.48
CA ARG A 112 -1.63 10.68 20.58
C ARG A 112 -2.20 9.27 20.77
N ARG A 113 -1.34 8.24 20.68
CA ARG A 113 -1.70 6.83 20.75
C ARG A 113 -2.41 6.47 22.06
N SER A 114 -1.91 6.97 23.21
CA SER A 114 -2.52 6.72 24.53
C SER A 114 -3.97 7.25 24.61
N ALA A 115 -4.27 8.37 23.97
CA ALA A 115 -5.61 8.92 23.93
C ALA A 115 -6.59 8.06 23.12
N ILE A 116 -6.12 7.50 21.97
CA ILE A 116 -6.93 6.59 21.17
C ILE A 116 -7.20 5.28 21.93
N ILE A 117 -6.18 4.71 22.59
CA ILE A 117 -6.32 3.49 23.39
C ILE A 117 -7.33 3.71 24.54
N ALA A 118 -7.23 4.85 25.25
CA ALA A 118 -8.16 5.19 26.31
C ALA A 118 -9.60 5.35 25.79
N LEU A 119 -9.78 5.92 24.60
CA LEU A 119 -11.08 6.06 23.95
C LEU A 119 -11.63 4.70 23.51
N ALA A 120 -10.81 3.84 22.91
CA ALA A 120 -11.19 2.48 22.49
C ALA A 120 -11.64 1.60 23.66
N GLY A 121 -11.10 1.81 24.86
CA GLY A 121 -11.53 1.13 26.08
C GLY A 121 -12.96 1.50 26.52
N ARG A 122 -13.52 2.60 26.02
CA ARG A 122 -14.86 3.12 26.39
C ARG A 122 -15.85 3.11 25.23
N ASP A 123 -15.35 3.13 23.99
CA ASP A 123 -16.15 3.20 22.78
C ASP A 123 -15.85 2.00 21.87
N LYS A 124 -16.85 1.10 21.76
CA LYS A 124 -16.73 -0.13 20.95
C LYS A 124 -16.55 0.17 19.46
N GLU A 125 -17.08 1.28 18.97
CA GLU A 125 -16.95 1.66 17.57
C GLU A 125 -15.50 2.10 17.27
N VAL A 126 -14.86 2.84 18.19
CA VAL A 126 -13.44 3.16 18.10
C VAL A 126 -12.57 1.90 18.13
N ALA A 127 -12.85 0.95 19.04
CA ALA A 127 -12.14 -0.31 19.09
C ALA A 127 -12.30 -1.10 17.79
N ARG A 128 -13.52 -1.15 17.21
CA ARG A 128 -13.79 -1.78 15.92
C ARG A 128 -12.99 -1.12 14.78
N GLN A 129 -12.90 0.20 14.77
CA GLN A 129 -12.12 0.93 13.76
C GLN A 129 -10.63 0.62 13.85
N LEU A 130 -10.04 0.59 15.05
CA LEU A 130 -8.64 0.20 15.23
C LEU A 130 -8.39 -1.22 14.72
N TRP A 131 -9.30 -2.15 14.99
CA TRP A 131 -9.22 -3.51 14.44
C TRP A 131 -9.23 -3.51 12.91
N MET A 132 -10.15 -2.75 12.29
CA MET A 132 -10.24 -2.64 10.84
C MET A 132 -8.98 -2.03 10.23
N MET A 133 -8.38 -1.01 10.87
CA MET A 133 -7.12 -0.41 10.44
C MET A 133 -5.98 -1.44 10.44
N ALA A 134 -5.82 -2.19 11.54
CA ALA A 134 -4.82 -3.24 11.64
C ALA A 134 -5.03 -4.35 10.58
N ALA A 135 -6.27 -4.74 10.32
CA ALA A 135 -6.61 -5.73 9.29
C ALA A 135 -6.27 -5.24 7.87
N VAL A 136 -6.53 -3.97 7.57
CA VAL A 136 -6.16 -3.35 6.28
C VAL A 136 -4.64 -3.31 6.11
N GLU A 137 -3.90 -2.94 7.15
CA GLU A 137 -2.44 -2.89 7.11
C GLU A 137 -1.83 -4.29 6.93
N LEU A 138 -2.36 -5.29 7.64
CA LEU A 138 -1.96 -6.68 7.44
C LEU A 138 -2.23 -7.15 6.01
N GLN A 139 -3.38 -6.82 5.44
CA GLN A 139 -3.73 -7.18 4.05
C GLN A 139 -2.77 -6.51 3.05
N ARG A 140 -2.38 -5.25 3.27
CA ARG A 140 -1.38 -4.54 2.45
C ARG A 140 -0.02 -5.23 2.51
N ALA A 141 0.44 -5.57 3.72
CA ALA A 141 1.71 -6.27 3.92
C ALA A 141 1.71 -7.63 3.20
N GLN A 142 0.64 -8.42 3.34
CA GLN A 142 0.48 -9.70 2.64
C GLN A 142 0.49 -9.53 1.11
N TYR A 143 -0.22 -8.52 0.59
CA TYR A 143 -0.22 -8.22 -0.84
C TYR A 143 1.18 -7.84 -1.34
N HIS A 144 1.89 -6.99 -0.60
CA HIS A 144 3.26 -6.58 -0.93
C HIS A 144 4.22 -7.79 -0.98
N ILE A 145 4.17 -8.68 0.02
CA ILE A 145 4.97 -9.93 0.02
C ILE A 145 4.68 -10.75 -1.25
N MET A 146 3.40 -10.94 -1.59
CA MET A 146 3.01 -11.69 -2.79
C MET A 146 3.42 -10.98 -4.09
N LEU A 147 3.55 -9.66 -4.06
CA LEU A 147 4.05 -8.88 -5.19
C LEU A 147 5.55 -9.12 -5.40
N LEU A 148 6.34 -9.14 -4.32
CA LEU A 148 7.79 -9.30 -4.36
C LEU A 148 8.28 -10.66 -4.90
N VAL A 149 7.45 -11.70 -4.89
CA VAL A 149 7.80 -13.01 -5.47
C VAL A 149 7.48 -13.13 -6.97
N LYS A 150 6.84 -12.11 -7.56
CA LYS A 150 6.50 -12.06 -8.99
C LYS A 150 7.67 -11.58 -9.85
N THR A 151 7.56 -11.73 -11.17
CA THR A 151 8.50 -11.14 -12.13
C THR A 151 8.47 -9.62 -12.09
N ALA A 152 9.53 -8.94 -12.50
CA ALA A 152 9.62 -7.47 -12.49
C ALA A 152 8.43 -6.80 -13.21
N GLN A 153 8.02 -7.32 -14.37
CA GLN A 153 6.87 -6.79 -15.10
C GLN A 153 5.57 -6.94 -14.29
N LYS A 154 5.32 -8.10 -13.70
CA LYS A 154 4.14 -8.34 -12.86
C LYS A 154 4.15 -7.48 -11.58
N ARG A 155 5.33 -7.23 -10.99
CA ARG A 155 5.47 -6.31 -9.84
C ARG A 155 5.00 -4.90 -10.21
N VAL A 156 5.49 -4.36 -11.34
CA VAL A 156 5.09 -3.02 -11.81
C VAL A 156 3.60 -2.97 -12.14
N ILE A 157 3.08 -3.98 -12.85
CA ILE A 157 1.64 -4.04 -13.17
C ILE A 157 0.80 -4.10 -11.88
N GLY A 158 1.18 -4.96 -10.92
CA GLY A 158 0.46 -5.11 -9.65
C GLY A 158 0.44 -3.81 -8.85
N PHE A 159 1.57 -3.11 -8.77
CA PHE A 159 1.66 -1.80 -8.14
C PHE A 159 0.74 -0.76 -8.80
N LEU A 160 0.74 -0.67 -10.14
CA LEU A 160 -0.14 0.27 -10.85
C LEU A 160 -1.62 -0.03 -10.64
N LEU A 161 -1.98 -1.32 -10.60
CA LEU A 161 -3.36 -1.75 -10.33
C LEU A 161 -3.77 -1.46 -8.88
N GLU A 162 -2.86 -1.62 -7.93
CA GLU A 162 -3.07 -1.25 -6.52
C GLU A 162 -3.32 0.25 -6.38
N MET A 163 -2.44 1.08 -6.95
CA MET A 163 -2.63 2.54 -6.91
C MET A 163 -3.95 2.98 -7.56
N ALA A 164 -4.32 2.36 -8.69
CA ALA A 164 -5.61 2.61 -9.34
C ALA A 164 -6.83 2.19 -8.50
N ALA A 165 -6.70 1.14 -7.70
CA ALA A 165 -7.77 0.69 -6.80
C ALA A 165 -7.98 1.66 -5.64
N ARG A 166 -6.94 2.40 -5.25
CA ARG A 166 -6.97 3.39 -4.16
C ARG A 166 -7.54 4.75 -4.60
N THR A 167 -7.74 4.96 -5.90
CA THR A 167 -8.36 6.17 -6.47
C THR A 167 -9.62 5.77 -7.25
N PRO A 168 -10.77 5.51 -6.58
CA PRO A 168 -11.97 5.02 -7.22
C PRO A 168 -12.51 6.01 -8.26
N GLY A 169 -12.93 5.48 -9.42
CA GLY A 169 -13.57 6.26 -10.49
C GLY A 169 -12.59 7.00 -11.41
N ALA A 170 -11.29 7.01 -11.12
CA ALA A 170 -10.31 7.64 -11.97
C ALA A 170 -9.83 6.69 -13.08
N SER A 171 -9.84 7.14 -14.34
CA SER A 171 -9.13 6.50 -15.45
C SER A 171 -7.62 6.77 -15.37
N GLU A 172 -7.23 7.77 -14.60
CA GLU A 172 -5.86 8.21 -14.37
C GLU A 172 -5.41 7.89 -12.95
N VAL A 173 -4.15 7.53 -12.82
CA VAL A 173 -3.50 7.22 -11.54
C VAL A 173 -2.40 8.24 -11.32
N ASP A 174 -2.55 9.08 -10.31
CA ASP A 174 -1.47 9.93 -9.84
C ASP A 174 -0.52 9.13 -8.95
N LEU A 175 0.78 9.22 -9.25
CA LEU A 175 1.85 8.61 -8.50
C LEU A 175 2.65 9.72 -7.79
N PRO A 176 2.32 10.07 -6.55
CA PRO A 176 3.00 11.14 -5.82
C PRO A 176 4.45 10.79 -5.46
N MET A 177 4.81 9.50 -5.48
CA MET A 177 6.15 8.98 -5.23
C MET A 177 7.03 9.03 -6.49
N SER A 178 8.35 9.06 -6.29
CA SER A 178 9.33 9.01 -7.38
C SER A 178 9.47 7.61 -7.99
N ARG A 179 10.10 7.52 -9.17
CA ARG A 179 10.46 6.22 -9.77
C ARG A 179 11.43 5.42 -8.89
N GLN A 180 12.31 6.11 -8.17
CA GLN A 180 13.21 5.49 -7.20
C GLN A 180 12.41 4.88 -6.04
N ASP A 181 11.44 5.60 -5.49
CA ASP A 181 10.59 5.07 -4.40
C ASP A 181 9.81 3.82 -4.84
N ILE A 182 9.31 3.82 -6.10
CA ILE A 182 8.64 2.65 -6.67
C ILE A 182 9.63 1.49 -6.82
N ALA A 183 10.86 1.75 -7.25
CA ALA A 183 11.91 0.74 -7.36
C ALA A 183 12.25 0.15 -5.99
N ASP A 184 12.46 1.00 -4.98
CA ASP A 184 12.75 0.62 -3.60
C ASP A 184 11.58 -0.18 -2.97
N TYR A 185 10.32 0.15 -3.31
CA TYR A 185 9.14 -0.62 -2.87
C TYR A 185 9.07 -1.99 -3.53
N LEU A 186 9.36 -2.07 -4.83
CA LEU A 186 9.24 -3.31 -5.60
C LEU A 186 10.47 -4.22 -5.55
N GLY A 187 11.55 -3.81 -4.85
CA GLY A 187 12.83 -4.54 -4.84
C GLY A 187 13.42 -4.64 -6.25
N LEU A 188 13.38 -3.54 -7.01
CA LEU A 188 13.87 -3.41 -8.38
C LEU A 188 14.86 -2.23 -8.46
N THR A 189 15.55 -2.11 -9.60
CA THR A 189 16.28 -0.87 -9.91
C THR A 189 15.38 0.13 -10.64
N ILE A 190 15.71 1.42 -10.56
CA ILE A 190 14.98 2.49 -11.25
C ILE A 190 14.95 2.28 -12.77
N GLU A 191 16.04 1.76 -13.35
CA GLU A 191 16.14 1.43 -14.77
C GLU A 191 15.15 0.32 -15.14
N THR A 192 15.03 -0.70 -14.28
CA THR A 192 14.08 -1.81 -14.50
C THR A 192 12.64 -1.29 -14.43
N VAL A 193 12.28 -0.47 -13.45
CA VAL A 193 10.96 0.14 -13.36
C VAL A 193 10.67 0.98 -14.61
N SER A 194 11.61 1.85 -15.00
CA SER A 194 11.46 2.72 -16.17
C SER A 194 11.28 1.92 -17.46
N ARG A 195 12.08 0.87 -17.67
CA ARG A 195 11.96 -0.04 -18.82
C ARG A 195 10.61 -0.75 -18.85
N MET A 196 10.12 -1.26 -17.71
CA MET A 196 8.81 -1.93 -17.66
C MET A 196 7.67 -0.97 -17.97
N VAL A 197 7.71 0.26 -17.46
CA VAL A 197 6.70 1.29 -17.76
C VAL A 197 6.71 1.63 -19.25
N THR A 198 7.87 1.84 -19.86
CA THR A 198 8.00 2.07 -21.32
C THR A 198 7.46 0.90 -22.15
N GLN A 199 7.72 -0.35 -21.74
CA GLN A 199 7.17 -1.53 -22.42
C GLN A 199 5.63 -1.58 -22.33
N LEU A 200 5.05 -1.25 -21.18
CA LEU A 200 3.59 -1.19 -21.00
C LEU A 200 2.97 -0.07 -21.83
N GLU A 201 3.65 1.07 -21.96
CA GLU A 201 3.23 2.18 -22.81
C GLU A 201 3.28 1.80 -24.29
N ASN A 202 4.38 1.22 -24.77
CA ASN A 202 4.56 0.77 -26.15
C ASN A 202 3.53 -0.30 -26.55
N SER A 203 3.10 -1.15 -25.62
CA SER A 203 2.02 -2.13 -25.83
C SER A 203 0.62 -1.53 -25.85
N GLY A 204 0.52 -0.22 -25.56
CA GLY A 204 -0.77 0.49 -25.42
C GLY A 204 -1.60 0.03 -24.23
N ALA A 205 -1.00 -0.66 -23.22
CA ALA A 205 -1.69 -1.07 -21.99
C ALA A 205 -1.90 0.12 -21.06
N ILE A 206 -0.93 1.05 -21.04
CA ILE A 206 -1.00 2.31 -20.32
C ILE A 206 -0.67 3.48 -21.24
N ALA A 207 -0.89 4.70 -20.78
CA ALA A 207 -0.32 5.92 -21.37
C ALA A 207 0.22 6.81 -20.28
N LEU A 208 1.33 7.49 -20.53
CA LEU A 208 1.90 8.48 -19.62
C LEU A 208 1.33 9.86 -19.98
N ALA A 209 0.47 10.41 -19.11
CA ALA A 209 0.02 11.80 -19.24
C ALA A 209 1.12 12.76 -18.77
N THR A 210 1.85 12.36 -17.72
CA THR A 210 3.08 13.01 -17.21
C THR A 210 4.01 11.95 -16.62
N SER A 211 5.20 12.34 -16.15
CA SER A 211 6.11 11.42 -15.44
C SER A 211 5.50 10.76 -14.19
N ARG A 212 4.45 11.38 -13.61
CA ARG A 212 3.76 10.95 -12.38
C ARG A 212 2.29 10.60 -12.60
N ARG A 213 1.73 10.81 -13.80
CA ARG A 213 0.32 10.52 -14.09
C ARG A 213 0.20 9.49 -15.19
N ILE A 214 -0.44 8.36 -14.87
CA ILE A 214 -0.57 7.19 -15.73
C ILE A 214 -2.05 6.91 -16.01
N VAL A 215 -2.40 6.72 -17.28
CA VAL A 215 -3.73 6.28 -17.71
C VAL A 215 -3.71 4.77 -17.97
N LEU A 216 -4.57 4.01 -17.31
CA LEU A 216 -4.71 2.57 -17.53
C LEU A 216 -5.70 2.31 -18.67
N ARG A 217 -5.20 2.17 -19.91
CA ARG A 217 -6.03 2.00 -21.12
C ARG A 217 -6.68 0.63 -21.24
N LYS A 218 -5.98 -0.43 -20.78
CA LYS A 218 -6.44 -1.83 -20.91
C LYS A 218 -6.42 -2.54 -19.56
N ARG A 219 -7.16 -2.03 -18.57
CA ARG A 219 -7.19 -2.55 -17.20
C ARG A 219 -7.47 -4.06 -17.13
N GLY A 220 -8.40 -4.57 -17.97
CA GLY A 220 -8.68 -6.00 -18.04
C GLY A 220 -7.51 -6.85 -18.55
N ALA A 221 -6.71 -6.32 -19.50
CA ALA A 221 -5.48 -6.99 -19.95
C ALA A 221 -4.40 -6.97 -18.87
N LEU A 222 -4.20 -5.84 -18.18
CA LEU A 222 -3.27 -5.72 -17.05
C LEU A 222 -3.61 -6.71 -15.93
N ASN A 223 -4.89 -6.85 -15.59
CA ASN A 223 -5.34 -7.84 -14.60
C ASN A 223 -4.98 -9.28 -15.02
N ARG A 224 -5.18 -9.65 -16.29
CA ARG A 224 -4.78 -11.00 -16.78
C ARG A 224 -3.27 -11.21 -16.77
N MET A 225 -2.49 -10.17 -17.04
CA MET A 225 -1.01 -10.24 -17.00
C MET A 225 -0.47 -10.33 -15.56
N ASN A 226 -1.24 -9.89 -14.57
CA ASN A 226 -0.82 -9.88 -13.16
C ASN A 226 -1.07 -11.22 -12.43
N VAL A 227 -1.83 -12.11 -13.02
CA VAL A 227 -2.14 -13.46 -12.47
C VAL A 227 -0.92 -14.45 -12.56
#